data_5f0450eae1823eca39c3d61837ccb612
#
_entry.id   5f0450eae1823eca39c3d61837ccb612
#
_cell.length_a   1.000
_cell.length_b   1.000
_cell.length_c   1.000
_cell.angle_alpha   90.00
_cell.angle_beta   90.00
_cell.angle_gamma   90.00
#
_symmetry.space_group_name_H-M   'P 1'
#
loop_
_entity.id
_entity.type
_entity.pdbx_description
1 polymer ?
#
loop_
_entity_poly.entity_id
_entity_poly.type
_entity_poly.pdbx_seq_one_letter_code
_entity_poly.pdbx_strand_id
1 'polypeptide(L)'
;MIYTDLTKKALLISFNAHKDQVDKSGMPYAYHPYHVAERMKTEIATCVALLHDVVEDTDITLSDLKAQGFPNEVINALSLLTHKKNVPYMDYIKAIKENPIATEVKLADLGHNSDYTRIGKFESLTEADKKRLDKYDKAIRLLTTYEDYEVRKCPNCGELVKFYFNEDEGTFRIQEHQCK
;
A
#
# COMPACT_ATOMS: atom_id res chain seq x y z
N MET A 1 -9.68 -11.88 7.76
CA MET A 1 -10.71 -10.80 7.76
C MET A 1 -11.47 -10.80 9.07
N ILE A 2 -11.84 -9.62 9.58
CA ILE A 2 -12.68 -9.43 10.80
C ILE A 2 -14.10 -9.07 10.34
N TYR A 3 -15.10 -9.69 10.97
CA TYR A 3 -16.52 -9.49 10.65
C TYR A 3 -17.21 -8.66 11.73
N THR A 4 -17.47 -7.39 11.42
CA THR A 4 -18.26 -6.44 12.22
C THR A 4 -19.31 -5.78 11.33
N ASP A 5 -20.19 -4.96 11.89
CA ASP A 5 -21.16 -4.21 11.09
C ASP A 5 -20.46 -3.21 10.13
N LEU A 6 -19.32 -2.65 10.54
CA LEU A 6 -18.55 -1.74 9.71
C LEU A 6 -17.89 -2.48 8.53
N THR A 7 -17.25 -3.64 8.78
CA THR A 7 -16.61 -4.43 7.72
C THR A 7 -17.63 -5.05 6.78
N LYS A 8 -18.82 -5.46 7.26
CA LYS A 8 -19.94 -5.91 6.40
C LYS A 8 -20.39 -4.78 5.47
N LYS A 9 -20.52 -3.54 6.01
CA LYS A 9 -20.84 -2.37 5.19
C LYS A 9 -19.78 -2.13 4.11
N ALA A 10 -18.49 -2.15 4.47
CA ALA A 10 -17.38 -2.02 3.53
C ALA A 10 -17.42 -3.09 2.45
N LEU A 11 -17.67 -4.36 2.82
CA LEU A 11 -17.79 -5.47 1.89
C LEU A 11 -18.92 -5.26 0.87
N LEU A 12 -20.09 -4.83 1.32
CA LEU A 12 -21.23 -4.59 0.43
C LEU A 12 -20.97 -3.43 -0.53
N ILE A 13 -20.32 -2.35 -0.06
CA ILE A 13 -19.92 -1.22 -0.92
C ILE A 13 -18.92 -1.70 -1.98
N SER A 14 -17.85 -2.40 -1.55
CA SER A 14 -16.83 -2.92 -2.45
C SER A 14 -17.42 -3.87 -3.50
N PHE A 15 -18.25 -4.82 -3.06
CA PHE A 15 -18.90 -5.77 -3.97
C PHE A 15 -19.77 -5.06 -5.00
N ASN A 16 -20.63 -4.13 -4.57
CA ASN A 16 -21.52 -3.40 -5.48
C ASN A 16 -20.76 -2.49 -6.46
N ALA A 17 -19.65 -1.90 -6.00
CA ALA A 17 -18.80 -1.03 -6.81
C ALA A 17 -18.07 -1.79 -7.93
N HIS A 18 -17.68 -3.05 -7.66
CA HIS A 18 -16.86 -3.86 -8.57
C HIS A 18 -17.58 -5.05 -9.21
N LYS A 19 -18.88 -5.25 -8.97
CA LYS A 19 -19.63 -6.46 -9.37
C LYS A 19 -19.61 -6.75 -10.88
N ASP A 20 -19.52 -5.70 -11.69
CA ASP A 20 -19.54 -5.80 -13.16
C ASP A 20 -18.12 -5.68 -13.77
N GLN A 21 -17.08 -5.59 -12.93
CA GLN A 21 -15.70 -5.51 -13.36
C GLN A 21 -15.03 -6.87 -13.37
N VAL A 22 -14.09 -7.08 -14.29
CA VAL A 22 -13.22 -8.26 -14.35
C VAL A 22 -11.76 -7.84 -14.31
N ASP A 23 -10.92 -8.70 -13.73
CA ASP A 23 -9.48 -8.52 -13.76
C ASP A 23 -8.87 -8.90 -15.11
N LYS A 24 -7.55 -8.75 -15.27
CA LYS A 24 -6.81 -9.08 -16.51
C LYS A 24 -6.88 -10.56 -16.89
N SER A 25 -7.27 -11.42 -15.96
CA SER A 25 -7.48 -12.87 -16.15
C SER A 25 -8.92 -13.22 -16.50
N GLY A 26 -9.83 -12.23 -16.51
CA GLY A 26 -11.26 -12.43 -16.73
C GLY A 26 -12.03 -12.88 -15.47
N MET A 27 -11.39 -12.87 -14.30
CA MET A 27 -12.05 -13.19 -13.03
C MET A 27 -12.80 -11.97 -12.48
N PRO A 28 -13.95 -12.16 -11.78
CA PRO A 28 -14.66 -11.04 -11.14
C PRO A 28 -13.74 -10.23 -10.23
N TYR A 29 -13.62 -8.93 -10.49
CA TYR A 29 -12.69 -8.05 -9.77
C TYR A 29 -12.96 -7.99 -8.26
N ALA A 30 -14.22 -8.17 -7.85
CA ALA A 30 -14.62 -8.18 -6.44
C ALA A 30 -13.84 -9.19 -5.56
N TYR A 31 -13.25 -10.23 -6.16
CA TYR A 31 -12.37 -11.15 -5.42
C TYR A 31 -11.05 -10.53 -4.98
N HIS A 32 -10.55 -9.51 -5.69
CA HIS A 32 -9.28 -8.87 -5.35
C HIS A 32 -9.34 -8.17 -3.98
N PRO A 33 -10.22 -7.17 -3.74
CA PRO A 33 -10.30 -6.52 -2.43
C PRO A 33 -10.69 -7.49 -1.31
N TYR A 34 -11.49 -8.52 -1.60
CA TYR A 34 -11.81 -9.56 -0.63
C TYR A 34 -10.54 -10.33 -0.22
N HIS A 35 -9.74 -10.79 -1.18
CA HIS A 35 -8.47 -11.50 -0.91
C HIS A 35 -7.48 -10.66 -0.10
N VAL A 36 -7.36 -9.38 -0.42
CA VAL A 36 -6.53 -8.45 0.36
C VAL A 36 -7.04 -8.34 1.81
N ALA A 37 -8.36 -8.21 1.98
CA ALA A 37 -8.99 -8.08 3.30
C ALA A 37 -8.86 -9.34 4.17
N GLU A 38 -8.78 -10.54 3.60
CA GLU A 38 -8.57 -11.77 4.37
C GLU A 38 -7.24 -11.79 5.14
N ARG A 39 -6.25 -11.03 4.69
CA ARG A 39 -4.94 -10.90 5.35
C ARG A 39 -4.94 -9.91 6.51
N MET A 40 -5.98 -9.07 6.64
CA MET A 40 -6.06 -8.03 7.66
C MET A 40 -6.50 -8.58 9.01
N LYS A 41 -5.92 -8.04 10.09
CA LYS A 41 -6.13 -8.49 11.48
C LYS A 41 -6.91 -7.49 12.33
N THR A 42 -7.21 -6.31 11.83
CA THR A 42 -7.98 -5.27 12.52
C THR A 42 -9.21 -4.87 11.73
N GLU A 43 -10.24 -4.34 12.39
CA GLU A 43 -11.46 -3.83 11.75
C GLU A 43 -11.13 -2.72 10.75
N ILE A 44 -10.29 -1.77 11.15
CA ILE A 44 -9.91 -0.62 10.32
C ILE A 44 -9.16 -1.08 9.06
N ALA A 45 -8.12 -1.92 9.23
CA ALA A 45 -7.36 -2.44 8.09
C ALA A 45 -8.24 -3.29 7.15
N THR A 46 -9.20 -4.07 7.69
CA THR A 46 -10.17 -4.82 6.89
C THR A 46 -11.06 -3.89 6.06
N CYS A 47 -11.57 -2.80 6.65
CA CYS A 47 -12.35 -1.80 5.91
C CYS A 47 -11.52 -1.13 4.82
N VAL A 48 -10.29 -0.73 5.13
CA VAL A 48 -9.37 -0.11 4.15
C VAL A 48 -9.07 -1.08 3.01
N ALA A 49 -8.79 -2.34 3.31
CA ALA A 49 -8.52 -3.37 2.29
C ALA A 49 -9.72 -3.63 1.38
N LEU A 50 -10.95 -3.64 1.92
CA LEU A 50 -12.16 -3.81 1.11
C LEU A 50 -12.43 -2.60 0.21
N LEU A 51 -12.05 -1.40 0.63
CA LEU A 51 -12.39 -0.14 -0.05
C LEU A 51 -11.24 0.49 -0.83
N HIS A 52 -10.03 -0.10 -0.84
CA HIS A 52 -8.82 0.57 -1.34
C HIS A 52 -8.90 0.97 -2.83
N ASP A 53 -9.58 0.16 -3.65
CA ASP A 53 -9.76 0.45 -5.08
C ASP A 53 -11.10 1.16 -5.40
N VAL A 54 -12.03 1.22 -4.43
CA VAL A 54 -13.35 1.81 -4.67
C VAL A 54 -13.26 3.27 -5.09
N VAL A 55 -12.42 4.07 -4.40
CA VAL A 55 -12.25 5.49 -4.68
C VAL A 55 -11.44 5.75 -5.96
N GLU A 56 -10.53 4.83 -6.32
CA GLU A 56 -9.68 4.97 -7.52
C GLU A 56 -10.42 4.55 -8.78
N ASP A 57 -11.21 3.48 -8.72
CA ASP A 57 -11.76 2.79 -9.88
C ASP A 57 -13.27 2.99 -10.08
N THR A 58 -13.94 3.79 -9.21
CA THR A 58 -15.40 4.04 -9.30
C THR A 58 -15.74 5.50 -9.00
N ASP A 59 -17.03 5.85 -9.11
CA ASP A 59 -17.53 7.22 -8.83
C ASP A 59 -17.70 7.51 -7.31
N ILE A 60 -17.47 6.53 -6.44
CA ILE A 60 -17.59 6.70 -4.99
C ILE A 60 -16.39 7.47 -4.46
N THR A 61 -16.67 8.57 -3.75
CA THR A 61 -15.65 9.48 -3.23
C THR A 61 -15.33 9.19 -1.75
N LEU A 62 -14.19 9.72 -1.27
CA LEU A 62 -13.86 9.70 0.17
C LEU A 62 -14.92 10.41 1.02
N SER A 63 -15.55 11.45 0.47
CA SER A 63 -16.64 12.19 1.13
C SER A 63 -17.87 11.32 1.30
N ASP A 64 -18.22 10.51 0.31
CA ASP A 64 -19.35 9.57 0.40
C ASP A 64 -19.11 8.50 1.45
N LEU A 65 -17.89 7.95 1.53
CA LEU A 65 -17.52 6.99 2.56
C LEU A 65 -17.57 7.62 3.95
N LYS A 66 -17.08 8.85 4.10
CA LYS A 66 -17.18 9.60 5.36
C LYS A 66 -18.63 9.85 5.78
N ALA A 67 -19.49 10.23 4.85
CA ALA A 67 -20.93 10.42 5.09
C ALA A 67 -21.63 9.11 5.49
N GLN A 68 -21.13 7.97 5.04
CA GLN A 68 -21.61 6.65 5.44
C GLN A 68 -21.09 6.18 6.81
N GLY A 69 -20.31 7.00 7.52
CA GLY A 69 -19.87 6.77 8.88
C GLY A 69 -18.56 5.99 9.02
N PHE A 70 -17.74 5.90 7.97
CA PHE A 70 -16.39 5.34 8.12
C PHE A 70 -15.49 6.27 8.94
N PRO A 71 -14.71 5.74 9.90
CA PRO A 71 -13.81 6.52 10.75
C PRO A 71 -12.74 7.28 9.97
N ASN A 72 -12.22 8.35 10.55
CA ASN A 72 -11.17 9.14 9.91
C ASN A 72 -9.91 8.33 9.59
N GLU A 73 -9.57 7.31 10.40
CA GLU A 73 -8.45 6.41 10.14
C GLU A 73 -8.62 5.67 8.81
N VAL A 74 -9.83 5.19 8.50
CA VAL A 74 -10.14 4.56 7.21
C VAL A 74 -10.01 5.57 6.08
N ILE A 75 -10.62 6.76 6.22
CA ILE A 75 -10.59 7.81 5.18
C ILE A 75 -9.15 8.28 4.90
N ASN A 76 -8.34 8.49 5.94
CA ASN A 76 -6.94 8.91 5.80
C ASN A 76 -6.10 7.84 5.07
N ALA A 77 -6.23 6.58 5.44
CA ALA A 77 -5.52 5.49 4.78
C ALA A 77 -5.95 5.35 3.30
N LEU A 78 -7.25 5.43 3.00
CA LEU A 78 -7.77 5.38 1.63
C LEU A 78 -7.28 6.56 0.79
N SER A 79 -7.17 7.76 1.37
CA SER A 79 -6.66 8.94 0.67
C SER A 79 -5.21 8.77 0.21
N LEU A 80 -4.40 8.03 0.96
CA LEU A 80 -3.02 7.69 0.60
C LEU A 80 -2.97 6.56 -0.42
N LEU A 81 -3.92 5.61 -0.38
CA LEU A 81 -3.98 4.48 -1.31
C LEU A 81 -4.53 4.86 -2.68
N THR A 82 -5.25 5.98 -2.80
CA THR A 82 -5.76 6.49 -4.08
C THR A 82 -4.65 7.22 -4.85
N HIS A 83 -4.10 6.58 -5.89
CA HIS A 83 -2.99 7.13 -6.67
C HIS A 83 -3.43 8.23 -7.62
N LYS A 84 -2.87 9.43 -7.49
CA LYS A 84 -3.13 10.56 -8.39
C LYS A 84 -2.26 10.45 -9.64
N LYS A 85 -2.86 10.61 -10.83
CA LYS A 85 -2.18 10.45 -12.14
C LYS A 85 -0.94 11.31 -12.35
N ASN A 86 -0.83 12.46 -11.66
CA ASN A 86 0.31 13.37 -11.75
C ASN A 86 1.41 13.13 -10.72
N VAL A 87 1.29 12.11 -9.88
CA VAL A 87 2.29 11.76 -8.86
C VAL A 87 3.11 10.56 -9.36
N PRO A 88 4.46 10.64 -9.40
CA PRO A 88 5.30 9.50 -9.73
C PRO A 88 5.03 8.32 -8.78
N TYR A 89 5.00 7.10 -9.33
CA TYR A 89 4.60 5.92 -8.57
C TYR A 89 5.41 5.70 -7.28
N MET A 90 6.73 5.89 -7.33
CA MET A 90 7.57 5.70 -6.14
C MET A 90 7.35 6.78 -5.07
N ASP A 91 6.98 8.00 -5.46
CA ASP A 91 6.63 9.05 -4.49
C ASP A 91 5.28 8.78 -3.83
N TYR A 92 4.33 8.22 -4.57
CA TYR A 92 3.09 7.68 -4.01
C TYR A 92 3.37 6.56 -2.99
N ILE A 93 4.27 5.61 -3.29
CA ILE A 93 4.66 4.55 -2.34
C ILE A 93 5.35 5.12 -1.09
N LYS A 94 6.20 6.14 -1.23
CA LYS A 94 6.79 6.83 -0.06
C LYS A 94 5.72 7.47 0.84
N ALA A 95 4.71 8.10 0.25
CA ALA A 95 3.62 8.69 1.03
C ALA A 95 2.80 7.63 1.79
N ILE A 96 2.58 6.45 1.20
CA ILE A 96 1.92 5.31 1.86
C ILE A 96 2.70 4.85 3.08
N LYS A 97 4.04 4.83 3.02
CA LYS A 97 4.92 4.38 4.10
C LYS A 97 4.71 5.12 5.42
N GLU A 98 4.26 6.38 5.35
CA GLU A 98 3.98 7.21 6.54
C GLU A 98 2.74 6.76 7.34
N ASN A 99 1.91 5.85 6.78
CA ASN A 99 0.71 5.35 7.44
C ASN A 99 0.75 3.82 7.57
N PRO A 100 0.83 3.27 8.79
CA PRO A 100 0.96 1.82 8.99
C PRO A 100 -0.19 1.01 8.38
N ILE A 101 -1.44 1.52 8.43
CA ILE A 101 -2.61 0.84 7.89
C ILE A 101 -2.55 0.80 6.36
N ALA A 102 -2.23 1.94 5.74
CA ALA A 102 -2.08 2.01 4.29
C ALA A 102 -0.91 1.13 3.80
N THR A 103 0.19 1.07 4.57
CA THR A 103 1.35 0.20 4.29
C THR A 103 0.97 -1.27 4.36
N GLU A 104 0.26 -1.71 5.43
CA GLU A 104 -0.19 -3.10 5.59
C GLU A 104 -1.07 -3.53 4.42
N VAL A 105 -2.05 -2.69 4.06
CA VAL A 105 -2.96 -2.97 2.94
C VAL A 105 -2.22 -2.98 1.61
N LYS A 106 -1.33 -2.01 1.36
CA LYS A 106 -0.56 -1.95 0.10
C LYS A 106 0.39 -3.12 -0.08
N LEU A 107 1.01 -3.61 0.98
CA LEU A 107 1.83 -4.82 0.93
C LEU A 107 1.00 -6.05 0.55
N ALA A 108 -0.20 -6.20 1.10
CA ALA A 108 -1.10 -7.30 0.75
C ALA A 108 -1.62 -7.19 -0.69
N ASP A 109 -1.96 -5.99 -1.15
CA ASP A 109 -2.34 -5.69 -2.53
C ASP A 109 -1.21 -6.02 -3.51
N LEU A 110 0.00 -5.50 -3.27
CA LEU A 110 1.17 -5.80 -4.11
C LEU A 110 1.48 -7.29 -4.14
N GLY A 111 1.38 -7.99 -3.02
CA GLY A 111 1.54 -9.45 -2.96
C GLY A 111 0.53 -10.19 -3.83
N HIS A 112 -0.75 -9.80 -3.81
CA HIS A 112 -1.78 -10.39 -4.66
C HIS A 112 -1.57 -10.03 -6.14
N ASN A 113 -1.19 -8.80 -6.45
CA ASN A 113 -0.93 -8.33 -7.81
C ASN A 113 0.37 -8.87 -8.42
N SER A 114 1.31 -9.33 -7.59
CA SER A 114 2.56 -9.97 -8.00
C SER A 114 2.41 -11.48 -8.21
N ASP A 115 1.30 -12.08 -7.78
CA ASP A 115 1.04 -13.50 -7.96
C ASP A 115 0.72 -13.80 -9.43
N TYR A 116 1.76 -14.13 -10.21
CA TYR A 116 1.64 -14.50 -11.61
C TYR A 116 0.94 -15.85 -11.83
N THR A 117 0.78 -16.68 -10.78
CA THR A 117 0.05 -17.96 -10.89
C THR A 117 -1.40 -17.74 -11.26
N ARG A 118 -1.97 -16.59 -10.86
CA ARG A 118 -3.33 -16.16 -11.19
C ARG A 118 -3.54 -15.91 -12.69
N ILE A 119 -2.49 -15.59 -13.44
CA ILE A 119 -2.59 -15.26 -14.87
C ILE A 119 -2.62 -16.52 -15.74
N GLY A 120 -2.41 -17.70 -15.14
CA GLY A 120 -2.43 -18.99 -15.85
C GLY A 120 -1.36 -19.16 -16.93
N LYS A 121 -0.37 -18.25 -16.99
CA LYS A 121 0.68 -18.23 -18.00
C LYS A 121 2.05 -18.43 -17.36
N PHE A 122 2.28 -19.61 -16.80
CA PHE A 122 3.56 -19.92 -16.15
C PHE A 122 4.79 -19.85 -17.08
N GLU A 123 4.59 -20.00 -18.38
CA GLU A 123 5.70 -20.18 -19.33
C GLU A 123 6.05 -18.94 -20.17
N SER A 124 5.26 -17.85 -20.09
CA SER A 124 5.51 -16.68 -20.95
C SER A 124 5.05 -15.35 -20.35
N LEU A 125 5.76 -14.83 -19.36
CA LEU A 125 5.60 -13.44 -18.95
C LEU A 125 6.05 -12.51 -20.07
N THR A 126 5.18 -11.57 -20.44
CA THR A 126 5.55 -10.52 -21.40
C THR A 126 6.55 -9.53 -20.79
N GLU A 127 7.26 -8.76 -21.61
CA GLU A 127 8.14 -7.69 -21.11
C GLU A 127 7.37 -6.64 -20.28
N ALA A 128 6.10 -6.40 -20.58
CA ALA A 128 5.24 -5.53 -19.79
C ALA A 128 4.96 -6.14 -18.40
N ASP A 129 4.76 -7.45 -18.31
CA ASP A 129 4.57 -8.14 -17.03
C ASP A 129 5.83 -8.09 -16.17
N LYS A 130 7.01 -8.33 -16.77
CA LYS A 130 8.29 -8.24 -16.07
C LYS A 130 8.55 -6.84 -15.51
N LYS A 131 8.30 -5.79 -16.31
CA LYS A 131 8.43 -4.40 -15.86
C LYS A 131 7.45 -4.07 -14.72
N ARG A 132 6.24 -4.61 -14.77
CA ARG A 132 5.24 -4.44 -13.70
C ARG A 132 5.70 -5.12 -12.42
N LEU A 133 6.19 -6.37 -12.49
CA LEU A 133 6.71 -7.11 -11.34
C LEU A 133 7.93 -6.43 -10.72
N ASP A 134 8.89 -5.94 -11.53
CA ASP A 134 10.03 -5.16 -11.05
C ASP A 134 9.59 -3.88 -10.32
N LYS A 135 8.58 -3.18 -10.84
CA LYS A 135 7.99 -2.01 -10.17
C LYS A 135 7.38 -2.39 -8.81
N TYR A 136 6.68 -3.52 -8.73
CA TYR A 136 6.06 -3.99 -7.48
C TYR A 136 7.11 -4.47 -6.48
N ASP A 137 8.16 -5.16 -6.91
CA ASP A 137 9.28 -5.56 -6.06
C ASP A 137 9.96 -4.34 -5.42
N LYS A 138 10.26 -3.30 -6.21
CA LYS A 138 10.80 -2.03 -5.71
C LYS A 138 9.87 -1.37 -4.68
N ALA A 139 8.56 -1.40 -4.90
CA ALA A 139 7.60 -0.86 -3.97
C ALA A 139 7.54 -1.66 -2.67
N ILE A 140 7.55 -3.00 -2.75
CA ILE A 140 7.58 -3.88 -1.56
C ILE A 140 8.84 -3.61 -0.75
N ARG A 141 10.02 -3.56 -1.39
CA ARG A 141 11.28 -3.21 -0.71
C ARG A 141 11.18 -1.88 0.02
N LEU A 142 10.70 -0.83 -0.65
CA LEU A 142 10.56 0.49 -0.03
C LEU A 142 9.63 0.47 1.20
N LEU A 143 8.52 -0.27 1.13
CA LEU A 143 7.55 -0.36 2.23
C LEU A 143 8.05 -1.24 3.39
N THR A 144 8.88 -2.25 3.11
CA THR A 144 9.41 -3.20 4.11
C THR A 144 10.76 -2.78 4.67
N THR A 145 11.51 -1.93 3.98
CA THR A 145 12.76 -1.42 4.51
C THR A 145 12.45 -0.46 5.66
N TYR A 146 12.64 -0.91 6.87
CA TYR A 146 12.81 0.00 8.00
C TYR A 146 14.10 0.77 7.72
N GLU A 147 14.05 2.10 7.79
CA GLU A 147 15.27 2.87 7.84
C GLU A 147 15.94 2.51 9.17
N ASP A 148 16.83 1.53 9.18
CA ASP A 148 17.67 1.24 10.32
C ASP A 148 18.58 2.46 10.53
N TYR A 149 18.16 3.34 11.43
CA TYR A 149 18.98 4.45 11.87
C TYR A 149 19.25 4.33 13.35
N GLU A 150 20.45 4.67 13.74
CA GLU A 150 20.81 4.92 15.12
C GLU A 150 20.87 6.42 15.37
N VAL A 151 20.34 6.86 16.51
CA VAL A 151 20.50 8.25 16.95
C VAL A 151 21.82 8.35 17.73
N ARG A 152 22.78 9.05 17.18
CA ARG A 152 24.10 9.28 17.79
C ARG A 152 24.42 10.77 17.82
N LYS A 153 25.38 11.15 18.68
CA LYS A 153 25.94 12.53 18.65
C LYS A 153 26.80 12.67 17.40
N CYS A 154 26.60 13.77 16.67
CA CYS A 154 27.49 14.14 15.57
C CYS A 154 28.91 14.33 16.10
N PRO A 155 29.93 13.71 15.52
CA PRO A 155 31.30 13.82 16.00
C PRO A 155 31.89 15.24 15.88
N ASN A 156 31.31 16.08 15.01
CA ASN A 156 31.81 17.44 14.75
C ASN A 156 31.13 18.51 15.61
N CYS A 157 29.82 18.45 15.83
CA CYS A 157 29.06 19.48 16.55
C CYS A 157 28.35 18.99 17.83
N GLY A 158 28.31 17.68 18.07
CA GLY A 158 27.70 17.08 19.26
C GLY A 158 26.16 16.98 19.23
N GLU A 159 25.48 17.51 18.21
CA GLU A 159 24.04 17.40 18.07
C GLU A 159 23.59 15.92 17.85
N LEU A 160 22.38 15.58 18.28
CA LEU A 160 21.80 14.27 18.01
C LEU A 160 21.32 14.19 16.56
N VAL A 161 21.86 13.26 15.81
CA VAL A 161 21.57 13.06 14.38
C VAL A 161 21.28 11.59 14.08
N LYS A 162 20.55 11.35 13.02
CA LYS A 162 20.27 10.01 12.53
C LYS A 162 21.41 9.50 11.65
N PHE A 163 21.90 8.31 11.97
CA PHE A 163 22.87 7.58 11.17
C PHE A 163 22.15 6.41 10.51
N TYR A 164 22.11 6.38 9.19
CA TYR A 164 21.48 5.34 8.40
C TYR A 164 22.50 4.27 8.02
N PHE A 165 22.11 3.00 8.10
CA PHE A 165 22.96 1.90 7.68
C PHE A 165 23.04 1.86 6.15
N ASN A 166 24.24 1.86 5.61
CA ASN A 166 24.51 1.68 4.19
C ASN A 166 24.92 0.21 3.98
N GLU A 167 24.03 -0.60 3.39
CA GLU A 167 24.28 -2.02 3.14
C GLU A 167 25.45 -2.27 2.20
N ASP A 168 25.65 -1.41 1.18
CA ASP A 168 26.74 -1.56 0.20
C ASP A 168 28.13 -1.40 0.83
N GLU A 169 28.21 -0.62 1.89
CA GLU A 169 29.48 -0.31 2.57
C GLU A 169 29.60 -0.95 3.96
N GLY A 170 28.51 -1.56 4.47
CA GLY A 170 28.46 -2.14 5.81
C GLY A 170 28.66 -1.10 6.94
N THR A 171 28.38 0.17 6.70
CA THR A 171 28.63 1.29 7.63
C THR A 171 27.43 2.19 7.81
N PHE A 172 27.36 2.87 8.98
CA PHE A 172 26.36 3.91 9.22
C PHE A 172 26.86 5.26 8.72
N ARG A 173 26.04 5.99 7.96
CA ARG A 173 26.32 7.35 7.48
C ARG A 173 25.27 8.35 7.95
N ILE A 174 25.69 9.61 8.16
CA ILE A 174 24.79 10.73 8.38
C ILE A 174 24.20 11.14 7.03
N GLN A 175 22.86 11.20 6.95
CA GLN A 175 22.18 11.76 5.79
C GLN A 175 21.80 13.21 6.10
N GLU A 176 22.29 14.16 5.30
CA GLU A 176 21.92 15.60 5.31
C GLU A 176 22.00 16.32 6.67
N HIS A 177 23.13 16.21 7.38
CA HIS A 177 23.38 17.04 8.56
C HIS A 177 24.45 18.11 8.26
N GLN A 178 24.08 19.38 8.38
CA GLN A 178 25.02 20.51 8.32
C GLN A 178 25.39 20.93 9.76
N CYS A 179 26.65 20.73 10.13
CA CYS A 179 27.17 21.23 11.37
C CYS A 179 27.18 22.77 11.32
N LYS A 180 26.52 23.41 12.29
CA LYS A 180 26.60 24.87 12.47
C LYS A 180 27.90 25.25 13.14
#